data_ebf255fea97c4156e5f90170db3af738
#
_entry.id   ebf255fea97c4156e5f90170db3af738
#
_cell.length_a   1.000
_cell.length_b   1.000
_cell.length_c   1.000
_cell.angle_alpha   90.00
_cell.angle_beta   90.00
_cell.angle_gamma   90.00
#
_symmetry.space_group_name_H-M   'P 1'
#
loop_
_entity.id
_entity.type
_entity.pdbx_description
1 polymer ?
#
loop_
_entity_poly.entity_id
_entity_poly.type
_entity_poly.pdbx_seq_one_letter_code
_entity_poly.pdbx_strand_id
1 'polypeptide(L)'
;YGDIPYSEAWNIEGTQTPKFDTQKDVFYSVIGLLDEALDGIDESNSKRIDKYDIYYTGDMAKWRRLGNSLKLKFYMYLANKEDVGDEIKAIIDGGELMNSSADDFVFPFYTTPGNQNPNYQLTVQYPDYYEYCFFANPTVLDPMKALDDPRIPIYFRANADGEYISLEASEKGSVVTDKEISEKPSLCTEAVFQKNNLLRADYPDVICSYAETMFYVAEAYVRGLGVAKDLAQADAAYRKGIEASWRRQGARSDRFAAAHRDDDASARSVVEPAPHGVSRPGSSGVDPQLLPRHHAPLALPRT
;
A
#
# COMPACT_ATOMS: atom_id res chain seq x y z
N TYR A 1 9.16 8.75 -4.15
CA TYR A 1 10.59 9.04 -4.25
C TYR A 1 10.87 10.47 -4.77
N GLY A 2 9.88 11.16 -5.35
CA GLY A 2 10.07 12.44 -6.00
C GLY A 2 10.69 12.30 -7.39
N ASP A 3 11.60 13.21 -7.74
CA ASP A 3 12.29 13.18 -9.02
C ASP A 3 13.28 12.00 -9.08
N ILE A 4 13.30 11.29 -10.19
CA ILE A 4 14.15 10.11 -10.39
C ILE A 4 14.80 10.12 -11.80
N PRO A 5 15.96 9.49 -11.99
CA PRO A 5 16.47 9.21 -13.32
C PRO A 5 15.54 8.22 -14.05
N TYR A 6 14.93 8.64 -15.15
CA TYR A 6 13.97 7.82 -15.89
C TYR A 6 14.23 7.84 -17.40
N SER A 7 14.08 8.99 -18.06
CA SER A 7 14.14 9.08 -19.53
C SER A 7 15.49 8.67 -20.14
N GLU A 8 16.58 8.88 -19.44
CA GLU A 8 17.93 8.53 -19.86
C GLU A 8 18.50 7.29 -19.15
N ALA A 9 17.82 6.76 -18.13
CA ALA A 9 18.34 5.69 -17.28
C ALA A 9 18.56 4.36 -18.02
N TRP A 10 17.88 4.15 -19.14
CA TRP A 10 17.99 2.93 -19.96
C TRP A 10 19.06 2.99 -21.04
N ASN A 11 19.73 4.15 -21.20
CA ASN A 11 20.79 4.36 -22.19
C ASN A 11 22.18 4.26 -21.54
N ILE A 12 22.57 3.05 -21.17
CA ILE A 12 23.83 2.78 -20.48
C ILE A 12 25.06 3.19 -21.31
N GLU A 13 24.96 3.06 -22.65
CA GLU A 13 26.05 3.42 -23.55
C GLU A 13 26.14 4.92 -23.81
N GLY A 14 25.01 5.63 -23.71
CA GLY A 14 24.92 7.05 -24.03
C GLY A 14 25.18 7.98 -22.85
N THR A 15 24.87 7.56 -21.63
CA THR A 15 25.07 8.41 -20.46
C THR A 15 25.34 7.60 -19.19
N GLN A 16 26.39 7.98 -18.46
CA GLN A 16 26.70 7.40 -17.14
C GLN A 16 26.07 8.18 -16.00
N THR A 17 25.58 9.38 -16.28
CA THR A 17 24.97 10.29 -15.30
C THR A 17 23.63 10.78 -15.85
N PRO A 18 22.59 9.92 -15.82
CA PRO A 18 21.28 10.31 -16.35
C PRO A 18 20.72 11.47 -15.53
N LYS A 19 20.00 12.37 -16.19
CA LYS A 19 19.27 13.46 -15.53
C LYS A 19 18.15 12.93 -14.66
N PHE A 20 17.75 13.71 -13.67
CA PHE A 20 16.53 13.50 -12.94
C PHE A 20 15.35 14.08 -13.72
N ASP A 21 14.37 13.25 -13.99
CA ASP A 21 13.08 13.68 -14.51
C ASP A 21 12.13 14.01 -13.36
N THR A 22 11.23 14.96 -13.58
CA THR A 22 10.28 15.33 -12.54
C THR A 22 9.31 14.18 -12.26
N GLN A 23 8.87 14.04 -11.01
CA GLN A 23 7.89 13.02 -10.64
C GLN A 23 6.64 13.07 -11.54
N LYS A 24 6.19 14.28 -11.90
CA LYS A 24 5.07 14.51 -12.81
C LYS A 24 5.33 13.87 -14.18
N ASP A 25 6.46 14.19 -14.79
CA ASP A 25 6.80 13.68 -16.12
C ASP A 25 6.93 12.16 -16.11
N VAL A 26 7.48 11.59 -15.05
CA VAL A 26 7.56 10.13 -14.89
C VAL A 26 6.16 9.51 -14.82
N PHE A 27 5.22 10.07 -14.05
CA PHE A 27 3.86 9.55 -13.98
C PHE A 27 3.15 9.60 -15.34
N TYR A 28 3.22 10.71 -16.07
CA TYR A 28 2.62 10.79 -17.40
C TYR A 28 3.29 9.85 -18.40
N SER A 29 4.61 9.67 -18.31
CA SER A 29 5.31 8.70 -19.16
C SER A 29 4.85 7.27 -18.89
N VAL A 30 4.69 6.88 -17.63
CA VAL A 30 4.20 5.55 -17.26
C VAL A 30 2.73 5.35 -17.66
N ILE A 31 1.89 6.38 -17.51
CA ILE A 31 0.50 6.34 -17.99
C ILE A 31 0.47 6.15 -19.52
N GLY A 32 1.30 6.87 -20.25
CA GLY A 32 1.40 6.69 -21.71
C GLY A 32 1.82 5.28 -22.12
N LEU A 33 2.76 4.66 -21.38
CA LEU A 33 3.13 3.26 -21.61
C LEU A 33 1.97 2.29 -21.29
N LEU A 34 1.17 2.60 -20.29
CA LEU A 34 -0.03 1.80 -19.99
C LEU A 34 -1.09 1.94 -21.07
N ASP A 35 -1.29 3.14 -21.65
CA ASP A 35 -2.20 3.34 -22.78
C ASP A 35 -1.75 2.54 -24.00
N GLU A 36 -0.48 2.63 -24.36
CA GLU A 36 0.10 1.86 -25.48
C GLU A 36 -0.05 0.35 -25.25
N ALA A 37 0.21 -0.12 -24.03
CA ALA A 37 0.06 -1.53 -23.69
C ALA A 37 -1.41 -1.99 -23.76
N LEU A 38 -2.35 -1.18 -23.28
CA LEU A 38 -3.79 -1.49 -23.32
C LEU A 38 -4.32 -1.52 -24.76
N ASP A 39 -3.89 -0.61 -25.60
CA ASP A 39 -4.23 -0.58 -27.02
C ASP A 39 -3.68 -1.82 -27.76
N GLY A 40 -2.54 -2.33 -27.32
CA GLY A 40 -1.91 -3.54 -27.87
C GLY A 40 -2.53 -4.86 -27.42
N ILE A 41 -3.43 -4.86 -26.42
CA ILE A 41 -4.08 -6.09 -25.95
C ILE A 41 -5.11 -6.58 -26.97
N ASP A 42 -4.85 -7.73 -27.57
CA ASP A 42 -5.76 -8.44 -28.46
C ASP A 42 -6.23 -9.75 -27.81
N GLU A 43 -7.43 -9.72 -27.23
CA GLU A 43 -8.03 -10.89 -26.56
C GLU A 43 -8.41 -12.01 -27.55
N SER A 44 -8.51 -11.71 -28.84
CA SER A 44 -8.80 -12.67 -29.91
C SER A 44 -7.58 -13.43 -30.39
N ASN A 45 -6.36 -12.99 -30.00
CA ASN A 45 -5.12 -13.58 -30.46
C ASN A 45 -4.97 -15.01 -29.94
N SER A 46 -4.85 -15.95 -30.87
CA SER A 46 -4.66 -17.37 -30.55
C SER A 46 -3.27 -17.74 -30.06
N LYS A 47 -2.28 -16.85 -30.27
CA LYS A 47 -0.90 -17.06 -29.77
C LYS A 47 -0.81 -16.59 -28.32
N ARG A 48 -1.26 -17.42 -27.40
CA ARG A 48 -1.24 -17.12 -25.98
C ARG A 48 0.06 -17.56 -25.34
N ILE A 49 0.48 -16.79 -24.33
CA ILE A 49 1.67 -17.10 -23.51
C ILE A 49 1.36 -18.22 -22.52
N ASP A 50 0.08 -18.39 -22.14
CA ASP A 50 -0.46 -19.42 -21.22
C ASP A 50 0.42 -19.58 -19.94
N LYS A 51 0.93 -20.77 -19.71
CA LYS A 51 1.73 -21.12 -18.53
C LYS A 51 3.04 -20.34 -18.37
N TYR A 52 3.49 -19.63 -19.40
CA TYR A 52 4.68 -18.77 -19.31
C TYR A 52 4.35 -17.39 -18.73
N ASP A 53 3.08 -17.01 -18.71
CA ASP A 53 2.59 -15.89 -17.91
C ASP A 53 2.37 -16.36 -16.47
N ILE A 54 3.32 -16.04 -15.61
CA ILE A 54 3.30 -16.44 -14.20
C ILE A 54 2.26 -15.70 -13.37
N TYR A 55 1.66 -14.64 -13.91
CA TYR A 55 0.69 -13.81 -13.21
C TYR A 55 -0.75 -14.24 -13.48
N TYR A 56 -1.14 -14.25 -14.75
CA TYR A 56 -2.54 -14.49 -15.14
C TYR A 56 -2.72 -15.64 -16.11
N THR A 57 -1.66 -16.40 -16.37
CA THR A 57 -1.69 -17.57 -17.28
C THR A 57 -2.27 -17.26 -18.66
N GLY A 58 -1.97 -16.05 -19.18
CA GLY A 58 -2.39 -15.61 -20.50
C GLY A 58 -3.81 -15.01 -20.56
N ASP A 59 -4.43 -14.70 -19.41
CA ASP A 59 -5.73 -14.03 -19.36
C ASP A 59 -5.59 -12.52 -19.66
N MET A 60 -5.79 -12.15 -20.93
CA MET A 60 -5.64 -10.77 -21.40
C MET A 60 -6.69 -9.82 -20.80
N ALA A 61 -7.86 -10.31 -20.43
CA ALA A 61 -8.87 -9.49 -19.77
C ALA A 61 -8.41 -9.06 -18.36
N LYS A 62 -7.68 -9.93 -17.65
CA LYS A 62 -7.07 -9.55 -16.37
C LYS A 62 -5.95 -8.53 -16.55
N TRP A 63 -5.12 -8.68 -17.60
CA TRP A 63 -4.11 -7.69 -17.93
C TRP A 63 -4.72 -6.33 -18.25
N ARG A 64 -5.84 -6.29 -18.98
CA ARG A 64 -6.59 -5.06 -19.25
C ARG A 64 -7.09 -4.42 -17.96
N ARG A 65 -7.72 -5.20 -17.08
CA ARG A 65 -8.19 -4.70 -15.78
C ARG A 65 -7.07 -4.20 -14.89
N LEU A 66 -5.93 -4.87 -14.88
CA LEU A 66 -4.72 -4.40 -14.18
C LEU A 66 -4.27 -3.05 -14.72
N GLY A 67 -4.11 -2.92 -16.04
CA GLY A 67 -3.66 -1.69 -16.68
C GLY A 67 -4.54 -0.49 -16.33
N ASN A 68 -5.86 -0.65 -16.41
CA ASN A 68 -6.81 0.40 -16.03
C ASN A 68 -6.76 0.72 -14.53
N SER A 69 -6.59 -0.29 -13.66
CA SER A 69 -6.47 -0.08 -12.22
C SER A 69 -5.17 0.65 -11.85
N LEU A 70 -4.07 0.37 -12.54
CA LEU A 70 -2.81 1.10 -12.39
C LEU A 70 -2.93 2.55 -12.89
N LYS A 71 -3.62 2.79 -14.01
CA LYS A 71 -3.91 4.15 -14.49
C LYS A 71 -4.71 4.93 -13.44
N LEU A 72 -5.77 4.33 -12.89
CA LEU A 72 -6.53 4.94 -11.81
C LEU A 72 -5.63 5.32 -10.64
N LYS A 73 -4.77 4.39 -10.17
CA LYS A 73 -3.80 4.63 -9.09
C LYS A 73 -2.92 5.86 -9.37
N PHE A 74 -2.34 5.96 -10.56
CA PHE A 74 -1.47 7.07 -10.91
C PHE A 74 -2.23 8.39 -11.00
N TYR A 75 -3.43 8.41 -11.59
CA TYR A 75 -4.25 9.61 -11.63
C TYR A 75 -4.72 10.04 -10.22
N MET A 76 -5.02 9.11 -9.33
CA MET A 76 -5.34 9.43 -7.93
C MET A 76 -4.15 10.10 -7.20
N TYR A 77 -2.91 9.72 -7.52
CA TYR A 77 -1.74 10.42 -6.99
C TYR A 77 -1.58 11.82 -7.58
N LEU A 78 -1.83 11.99 -8.88
CA LEU A 78 -1.77 13.27 -9.57
C LEU A 78 -2.89 14.22 -9.11
N ALA A 79 -4.08 13.72 -8.78
CA ALA A 79 -5.26 14.51 -8.39
C ALA A 79 -5.05 15.41 -7.17
N ASN A 80 -3.94 15.29 -6.45
CA ASN A 80 -3.56 16.21 -5.38
C ASN A 80 -2.89 17.50 -5.89
N LYS A 81 -2.46 17.52 -7.15
CA LYS A 81 -1.70 18.62 -7.76
C LYS A 81 -2.22 19.04 -9.13
N GLU A 82 -2.91 18.15 -9.82
CA GLU A 82 -3.39 18.33 -11.19
C GLU A 82 -4.90 18.12 -11.24
N ASP A 83 -5.56 18.78 -12.17
CA ASP A 83 -6.95 18.48 -12.50
C ASP A 83 -6.97 17.33 -13.51
N VAL A 84 -7.27 16.14 -13.01
CA VAL A 84 -7.32 14.87 -13.76
C VAL A 84 -8.69 14.19 -13.60
N GLY A 85 -9.71 15.01 -13.35
CA GLY A 85 -11.07 14.50 -13.10
C GLY A 85 -11.66 13.75 -14.30
N ASP A 86 -11.45 14.26 -15.50
CA ASP A 86 -11.99 13.65 -16.73
C ASP A 86 -11.37 12.26 -16.99
N GLU A 87 -10.08 12.10 -16.73
CA GLU A 87 -9.38 10.83 -16.87
C GLU A 87 -9.85 9.81 -15.85
N ILE A 88 -9.99 10.22 -14.58
CA ILE A 88 -10.53 9.36 -13.51
C ILE A 88 -11.96 8.94 -13.85
N LYS A 89 -12.79 9.88 -14.34
CA LYS A 89 -14.15 9.59 -14.79
C LYS A 89 -14.16 8.56 -15.91
N ALA A 90 -13.37 8.75 -16.94
CA ALA A 90 -13.31 7.85 -18.08
C ALA A 90 -12.95 6.41 -17.67
N ILE A 91 -12.02 6.26 -16.71
CA ILE A 91 -11.61 4.94 -16.20
C ILE A 91 -12.72 4.29 -15.36
N ILE A 92 -13.38 5.04 -14.48
CA ILE A 92 -14.46 4.50 -13.63
C ILE A 92 -15.67 4.15 -14.46
N ASP A 93 -16.08 5.00 -15.39
CA ASP A 93 -17.23 4.77 -16.28
C ASP A 93 -16.97 3.62 -17.28
N GLY A 94 -15.73 3.42 -17.68
CA GLY A 94 -15.32 2.31 -18.52
C GLY A 94 -15.55 0.94 -17.88
N GLY A 95 -15.56 0.86 -16.53
CA GLY A 95 -15.91 -0.34 -15.78
C GLY A 95 -14.92 -1.50 -15.90
N GLU A 96 -13.78 -1.31 -16.56
CA GLU A 96 -12.75 -2.34 -16.77
C GLU A 96 -11.64 -2.27 -15.71
N LEU A 97 -12.02 -2.10 -14.45
CA LEU A 97 -11.13 -2.19 -13.29
C LEU A 97 -11.08 -3.62 -12.75
N MET A 98 -10.08 -3.92 -11.90
CA MET A 98 -10.11 -5.16 -11.12
C MET A 98 -11.46 -5.32 -10.47
N ASN A 99 -12.06 -6.52 -10.57
CA ASN A 99 -13.43 -6.79 -10.12
C ASN A 99 -13.51 -7.76 -8.94
N SER A 100 -12.42 -8.45 -8.64
CA SER A 100 -12.31 -9.36 -7.49
C SER A 100 -10.85 -9.61 -7.13
N SER A 101 -10.61 -10.24 -5.97
CA SER A 101 -9.25 -10.67 -5.57
C SER A 101 -8.63 -11.72 -6.51
N ALA A 102 -9.40 -12.29 -7.44
CA ALA A 102 -8.84 -13.14 -8.50
C ALA A 102 -8.06 -12.34 -9.57
N ASP A 103 -8.21 -11.02 -9.57
CA ASP A 103 -7.48 -10.10 -10.43
C ASP A 103 -6.24 -9.50 -9.73
N ASP A 104 -5.99 -9.85 -8.46
CA ASP A 104 -4.81 -9.34 -7.74
C ASP A 104 -3.53 -9.63 -8.55
N PHE A 105 -2.71 -8.60 -8.73
CA PHE A 105 -1.41 -8.73 -9.37
C PHE A 105 -0.38 -9.09 -8.33
N VAL A 106 -0.03 -10.37 -8.29
CA VAL A 106 0.84 -10.96 -7.27
C VAL A 106 2.01 -11.70 -7.91
N PHE A 107 3.21 -11.49 -7.38
CA PHE A 107 4.36 -12.30 -7.78
C PHE A 107 4.36 -13.60 -6.97
N PRO A 108 4.26 -14.77 -7.62
CA PRO A 108 4.22 -16.04 -6.91
C PRO A 108 5.62 -16.45 -6.43
N PHE A 109 5.69 -16.93 -5.19
CA PHE A 109 6.84 -17.65 -4.67
C PHE A 109 6.50 -19.12 -4.46
N TYR A 110 7.51 -19.95 -4.32
CA TYR A 110 7.36 -21.40 -4.23
C TYR A 110 8.15 -21.95 -3.03
N THR A 111 7.84 -23.16 -2.61
CA THR A 111 8.56 -23.83 -1.51
C THR A 111 9.95 -24.35 -1.94
N THR A 112 10.21 -24.43 -3.24
CA THR A 112 11.48 -24.90 -3.79
C THR A 112 12.61 -23.91 -3.47
N PRO A 113 13.75 -24.37 -2.95
CA PRO A 113 14.92 -23.52 -2.72
C PRO A 113 15.32 -22.72 -3.98
N GLY A 114 15.62 -21.44 -3.79
CA GLY A 114 15.91 -20.49 -4.86
C GLY A 114 14.70 -19.75 -5.41
N ASN A 115 13.47 -20.25 -5.20
CA ASN A 115 12.22 -19.62 -5.63
C ASN A 115 11.33 -19.21 -4.45
N GLN A 116 11.91 -19.16 -3.27
CA GLN A 116 11.21 -18.83 -2.03
C GLN A 116 11.11 -17.32 -1.83
N ASN A 117 10.11 -16.89 -1.06
CA ASN A 117 9.96 -15.49 -0.66
C ASN A 117 11.25 -14.97 0.00
N PRO A 118 11.80 -13.83 -0.42
CA PRO A 118 13.05 -13.28 0.13
C PRO A 118 13.02 -13.04 1.64
N ASN A 119 11.87 -12.60 2.18
CA ASN A 119 11.74 -12.40 3.63
C ASN A 119 11.83 -13.74 4.39
N TYR A 120 11.24 -14.81 3.82
CA TYR A 120 11.41 -16.15 4.37
C TYR A 120 12.87 -16.56 4.37
N GLN A 121 13.57 -16.37 3.25
CA GLN A 121 14.99 -16.72 3.16
C GLN A 121 15.82 -15.93 4.18
N LEU A 122 15.54 -14.63 4.34
CA LEU A 122 16.22 -13.77 5.30
C LEU A 122 16.04 -14.29 6.74
N THR A 123 14.82 -14.67 7.11
CA THR A 123 14.51 -15.16 8.46
C THR A 123 15.12 -16.54 8.76
N VAL A 124 15.26 -17.41 7.75
CA VAL A 124 15.89 -18.71 7.89
C VAL A 124 17.42 -18.64 7.92
N GLN A 125 18.00 -17.74 7.12
CA GLN A 125 19.45 -17.57 7.06
C GLN A 125 20.00 -16.75 8.24
N TYR A 126 19.20 -15.80 8.74
CA TYR A 126 19.59 -14.86 9.77
C TYR A 126 18.50 -14.72 10.84
N PRO A 127 18.17 -15.79 11.57
CA PRO A 127 17.05 -15.78 12.51
C PRO A 127 17.20 -14.75 13.61
N ASP A 128 18.39 -14.58 14.13
CA ASP A 128 18.68 -13.58 15.16
C ASP A 128 18.55 -12.14 14.63
N TYR A 129 18.96 -11.92 13.38
CA TYR A 129 18.86 -10.60 12.74
C TYR A 129 17.40 -10.22 12.47
N TYR A 130 16.54 -11.17 12.16
CA TYR A 130 15.12 -10.93 11.93
C TYR A 130 14.44 -10.34 13.17
N GLU A 131 14.75 -10.85 14.35
CA GLU A 131 14.20 -10.36 15.61
C GLU A 131 14.59 -8.90 15.92
N TYR A 132 15.67 -8.40 15.30
CA TYR A 132 16.14 -7.03 15.49
C TYR A 132 15.73 -6.05 14.40
N CYS A 133 15.08 -6.49 13.32
CA CYS A 133 14.84 -5.65 12.15
C CYS A 133 13.37 -5.37 11.86
N PHE A 134 12.44 -6.19 12.37
CA PHE A 134 11.03 -6.13 11.96
C PHE A 134 10.11 -5.93 13.16
N PHE A 135 9.93 -4.68 13.55
CA PHE A 135 9.05 -4.32 14.66
C PHE A 135 7.73 -3.69 14.19
N ALA A 136 6.71 -3.79 15.04
CA ALA A 136 5.48 -3.07 14.85
C ALA A 136 5.73 -1.56 14.86
N ASN A 137 5.35 -0.88 13.79
CA ASN A 137 5.45 0.58 13.70
C ASN A 137 4.20 1.22 14.32
N PRO A 138 4.32 2.30 15.14
CA PRO A 138 3.17 2.97 15.75
C PRO A 138 2.18 3.51 14.70
N THR A 139 2.64 3.94 13.54
CA THR A 139 1.76 4.39 12.45
C THR A 139 0.74 3.32 12.01
N VAL A 140 1.06 2.04 12.19
CA VAL A 140 0.17 0.92 11.84
C VAL A 140 -0.50 0.35 13.08
N LEU A 141 0.28 0.00 14.12
CA LEU A 141 -0.26 -0.71 15.28
C LEU A 141 -1.19 0.16 16.15
N ASP A 142 -0.84 1.43 16.38
CA ASP A 142 -1.60 2.26 17.30
C ASP A 142 -3.02 2.56 16.78
N PRO A 143 -3.24 2.91 15.49
CA PRO A 143 -4.60 3.00 14.95
C PRO A 143 -5.37 1.69 15.02
N MET A 144 -4.71 0.54 14.78
CA MET A 144 -5.36 -0.76 14.89
C MET A 144 -5.81 -1.06 16.33
N LYS A 145 -4.98 -0.69 17.32
CA LYS A 145 -5.36 -0.82 18.76
C LYS A 145 -6.51 0.11 19.11
N ALA A 146 -6.51 1.33 18.63
CA ALA A 146 -7.58 2.31 18.89
C ALA A 146 -8.93 1.86 18.30
N LEU A 147 -8.92 1.01 17.29
CA LEU A 147 -10.12 0.46 16.64
C LEU A 147 -10.43 -0.99 17.07
N ASP A 148 -9.74 -1.54 18.05
CA ASP A 148 -9.85 -2.95 18.46
C ASP A 148 -9.76 -3.91 17.24
N ASP A 149 -8.86 -3.61 16.28
CA ASP A 149 -8.77 -4.32 15.01
C ASP A 149 -8.36 -5.79 15.25
N PRO A 150 -9.23 -6.75 14.89
CA PRO A 150 -8.97 -8.17 15.13
C PRO A 150 -7.81 -8.74 14.28
N ARG A 151 -7.25 -7.95 13.37
CA ARG A 151 -6.09 -8.35 12.55
C ARG A 151 -4.76 -8.15 13.28
N ILE A 152 -4.74 -7.48 14.44
CA ILE A 152 -3.51 -7.28 15.21
C ILE A 152 -2.72 -8.58 15.39
N PRO A 153 -3.31 -9.69 15.88
CA PRO A 153 -2.58 -10.95 16.06
C PRO A 153 -2.23 -11.65 14.73
N ILE A 154 -2.74 -11.16 13.61
CA ILE A 154 -2.36 -11.65 12.28
C ILE A 154 -1.09 -10.95 11.80
N TYR A 155 -0.98 -9.65 12.03
CA TYR A 155 0.17 -8.84 11.59
C TYR A 155 1.33 -8.84 12.57
N PHE A 156 1.04 -8.96 13.86
CA PHE A 156 2.03 -8.78 14.91
C PHE A 156 2.01 -9.92 15.90
N ARG A 157 3.19 -10.28 16.39
CA ARG A 157 3.37 -11.22 17.49
C ARG A 157 3.35 -10.43 18.80
N ALA A 158 2.59 -10.88 19.77
CA ALA A 158 2.65 -10.32 21.11
C ALA A 158 4.08 -10.46 21.68
N ASN A 159 4.50 -9.50 22.51
CA ASN A 159 5.76 -9.61 23.25
C ASN A 159 5.71 -10.71 24.32
N ALA A 160 6.78 -10.86 25.10
CA ALA A 160 6.87 -11.86 26.15
C ALA A 160 5.79 -11.71 27.26
N ASP A 161 5.27 -10.51 27.44
CA ASP A 161 4.22 -10.19 28.42
C ASP A 161 2.80 -10.39 27.86
N GLY A 162 2.69 -10.79 26.60
CA GLY A 162 1.41 -10.96 25.90
C GLY A 162 0.81 -9.65 25.36
N GLU A 163 1.59 -8.58 25.32
CA GLU A 163 1.15 -7.26 24.89
C GLU A 163 1.58 -6.96 23.46
N TYR A 164 0.85 -6.06 22.80
CA TYR A 164 1.20 -5.49 21.49
C TYR A 164 1.74 -4.07 21.68
N ILE A 165 3.04 -3.90 21.51
CA ILE A 165 3.76 -2.65 21.70
C ILE A 165 4.48 -2.28 20.41
N SER A 166 4.27 -1.04 19.94
CA SER A 166 4.97 -0.47 18.79
C SER A 166 6.32 0.11 19.22
N LEU A 167 7.26 0.12 18.26
CA LEU A 167 8.54 0.79 18.39
C LEU A 167 8.65 1.83 17.27
N GLU A 168 8.82 3.08 17.66
CA GLU A 168 9.10 4.14 16.70
C GLU A 168 10.53 3.97 16.16
N ALA A 169 10.68 4.04 14.83
CA ALA A 169 11.99 4.09 14.22
C ALA A 169 12.72 5.33 14.75
N SER A 170 13.70 5.10 15.60
CA SER A 170 14.30 6.11 16.45
C SER A 170 14.86 7.28 15.64
N GLU A 171 14.33 8.48 15.84
CA GLU A 171 14.98 9.74 15.44
C GLU A 171 16.36 9.91 16.12
N LYS A 172 16.62 9.17 17.16
CA LYS A 172 17.89 9.19 17.90
C LYS A 172 18.99 8.37 17.23
N GLY A 173 18.73 7.89 16.01
CA GLY A 173 19.78 7.50 15.05
C GLY A 173 20.75 6.46 15.53
N SER A 174 20.38 5.52 16.40
CA SER A 174 21.25 4.38 16.65
C SER A 174 20.71 3.43 17.71
N VAL A 175 20.95 2.21 17.44
CA VAL A 175 21.09 1.15 18.43
C VAL A 175 19.99 1.18 19.49
N VAL A 176 18.85 0.67 19.08
CA VAL A 176 17.93 0.09 20.06
C VAL A 176 18.76 -0.91 20.84
N THR A 177 18.94 -0.69 22.13
CA THR A 177 19.77 -1.58 22.95
C THR A 177 19.08 -2.95 23.05
N ASP A 178 19.86 -4.02 23.19
CA ASP A 178 19.35 -5.39 23.36
C ASP A 178 18.26 -5.44 24.46
N LYS A 179 18.38 -4.59 25.47
CA LYS A 179 17.42 -4.47 26.55
C LYS A 179 16.08 -3.85 26.11
N GLU A 180 16.13 -2.82 25.27
CA GLU A 180 14.92 -2.17 24.73
C GLU A 180 14.20 -3.08 23.75
N ILE A 181 14.94 -3.90 23.02
CA ILE A 181 14.38 -4.90 22.10
C ILE A 181 13.75 -6.04 22.88
N SER A 182 14.41 -6.57 23.88
CA SER A 182 13.94 -7.72 24.65
C SER A 182 12.77 -7.42 25.57
N GLU A 183 12.61 -6.17 26.01
CA GLU A 183 11.63 -5.82 27.03
C GLU A 183 10.30 -5.28 26.44
N LYS A 184 10.24 -4.81 25.20
CA LYS A 184 9.08 -3.99 24.81
C LYS A 184 8.43 -4.19 23.45
N PRO A 185 9.10 -4.31 22.31
CA PRO A 185 8.39 -4.23 21.05
C PRO A 185 7.71 -5.53 20.65
N SER A 186 6.58 -5.39 20.00
CA SER A 186 5.97 -6.48 19.26
C SER A 186 6.66 -6.61 17.90
N LEU A 187 7.12 -7.80 17.59
CA LEU A 187 7.66 -8.10 16.26
C LEU A 187 6.53 -8.16 15.24
N CYS A 188 6.82 -7.75 14.01
CA CYS A 188 5.94 -8.09 12.90
C CYS A 188 5.84 -9.60 12.86
N THR A 189 4.64 -10.12 12.98
CA THR A 189 4.47 -11.56 12.88
C THR A 189 4.61 -11.98 11.44
N GLU A 190 5.39 -13.02 11.22
CA GLU A 190 5.36 -13.73 9.96
C GLU A 190 4.02 -14.44 9.72
N ALA A 191 2.95 -14.13 10.49
CA ALA A 191 1.64 -14.68 10.21
C ALA A 191 1.18 -14.37 8.78
N VAL A 192 1.62 -13.23 8.24
CA VAL A 192 1.52 -12.93 6.80
C VAL A 192 2.44 -13.85 5.99
N PHE A 193 3.56 -14.31 6.57
CA PHE A 193 4.56 -15.19 5.97
C PHE A 193 4.54 -16.61 6.54
N GLN A 194 3.75 -16.87 7.57
CA GLN A 194 3.65 -18.16 8.24
C GLN A 194 2.31 -18.84 7.95
N LYS A 195 2.35 -20.16 7.89
CA LYS A 195 1.17 -21.01 7.92
C LYS A 195 1.27 -21.88 9.17
N ASN A 196 0.32 -21.72 10.12
CA ASN A 196 0.31 -22.45 11.38
C ASN A 196 1.61 -22.30 12.20
N ASN A 197 2.08 -21.07 12.38
CA ASN A 197 3.34 -20.70 13.05
C ASN A 197 4.64 -21.13 12.32
N LEU A 198 4.53 -21.55 11.07
CA LEU A 198 5.69 -21.82 10.21
C LEU A 198 5.81 -20.70 9.18
N LEU A 199 7.03 -20.26 8.93
CA LEU A 199 7.33 -19.32 7.86
C LEU A 199 6.84 -19.86 6.52
N ARG A 200 6.17 -19.01 5.73
CA ARG A 200 5.70 -19.38 4.40
C ARG A 200 6.71 -18.99 3.34
N ALA A 201 7.40 -20.01 2.83
CA ALA A 201 8.29 -19.82 1.70
C ALA A 201 7.55 -19.38 0.42
N ASP A 202 6.29 -19.75 0.30
CA ASP A 202 5.43 -19.52 -0.86
C ASP A 202 4.50 -18.31 -0.71
N TYR A 203 4.75 -17.42 0.26
CA TYR A 203 3.92 -16.23 0.42
C TYR A 203 4.15 -15.29 -0.77
N PRO A 204 3.09 -14.93 -1.54
CA PRO A 204 3.24 -14.11 -2.72
C PRO A 204 3.50 -12.64 -2.37
N ASP A 205 4.23 -11.94 -3.23
CA ASP A 205 4.35 -10.48 -3.15
C ASP A 205 3.18 -9.81 -3.86
N VAL A 206 2.45 -8.96 -3.15
CA VAL A 206 1.26 -8.30 -3.66
C VAL A 206 1.65 -6.94 -4.23
N ILE A 207 1.69 -6.83 -5.55
CA ILE A 207 2.13 -5.62 -6.25
C ILE A 207 0.98 -4.64 -6.42
N CYS A 208 -0.21 -5.14 -6.80
CA CYS A 208 -1.43 -4.36 -6.92
C CYS A 208 -2.63 -5.24 -6.59
N SER A 209 -3.60 -4.71 -5.88
CA SER A 209 -4.72 -5.50 -5.42
C SER A 209 -6.08 -4.89 -5.74
N TYR A 210 -7.07 -5.75 -5.87
CA TYR A 210 -8.47 -5.35 -5.96
C TYR A 210 -8.90 -4.49 -4.77
N ALA A 211 -8.44 -4.84 -3.55
CA ALA A 211 -8.72 -4.05 -2.35
C ALA A 211 -8.22 -2.61 -2.49
N GLU A 212 -6.98 -2.42 -2.94
CA GLU A 212 -6.39 -1.11 -3.18
C GLU A 212 -7.17 -0.34 -4.25
N THR A 213 -7.52 -1.00 -5.35
CA THR A 213 -8.33 -0.40 -6.42
C THR A 213 -9.67 0.11 -5.91
N MET A 214 -10.35 -0.68 -5.06
CA MET A 214 -11.62 -0.27 -4.47
C MET A 214 -11.50 0.92 -3.51
N PHE A 215 -10.38 1.06 -2.80
CA PHE A 215 -10.14 2.24 -1.99
C PHE A 215 -9.93 3.49 -2.84
N TYR A 216 -9.27 3.41 -3.99
CA TYR A 216 -9.18 4.54 -4.91
C TYR A 216 -10.55 4.93 -5.49
N VAL A 217 -11.39 3.96 -5.84
CA VAL A 217 -12.76 4.23 -6.29
C VAL A 217 -13.57 4.91 -5.18
N ALA A 218 -13.46 4.42 -3.94
CA ALA A 218 -14.13 5.05 -2.80
C ALA A 218 -13.67 6.49 -2.58
N GLU A 219 -12.36 6.76 -2.65
CA GLU A 219 -11.80 8.10 -2.53
C GLU A 219 -12.29 9.03 -3.65
N ALA A 220 -12.37 8.54 -4.89
CA ALA A 220 -12.88 9.33 -6.01
C ALA A 220 -14.33 9.81 -5.74
N TYR A 221 -15.21 8.94 -5.24
CA TYR A 221 -16.58 9.32 -4.89
C TYR A 221 -16.65 10.25 -3.67
N VAL A 222 -15.83 10.06 -2.63
CA VAL A 222 -15.81 10.96 -1.47
C VAL A 222 -15.36 12.37 -1.86
N ARG A 223 -14.32 12.46 -2.68
CA ARG A 223 -13.72 13.73 -3.09
C ARG A 223 -14.48 14.39 -4.24
N GLY A 224 -15.22 13.62 -5.03
CA GLY A 224 -15.87 14.10 -6.26
C GLY A 224 -14.86 14.31 -7.38
N LEU A 225 -13.88 13.40 -7.52
CA LEU A 225 -12.86 13.45 -8.57
C LEU A 225 -13.40 12.83 -9.85
N GLY A 226 -13.77 13.68 -10.81
CA GLY A 226 -14.35 13.26 -12.08
C GLY A 226 -15.76 12.65 -11.99
N VAL A 227 -16.17 12.17 -10.83
CA VAL A 227 -17.49 11.65 -10.53
C VAL A 227 -18.20 12.55 -9.53
N ALA A 228 -19.54 12.59 -9.57
CA ALA A 228 -20.30 13.31 -8.54
C ALA A 228 -20.02 12.70 -7.16
N LYS A 229 -19.92 13.57 -6.13
CA LYS A 229 -19.82 13.07 -4.76
C LYS A 229 -21.01 12.20 -4.44
N ASP A 230 -20.73 10.95 -4.04
CA ASP A 230 -21.72 9.96 -3.67
C ASP A 230 -21.18 9.09 -2.52
N LEU A 231 -21.66 9.37 -1.31
CA LEU A 231 -21.22 8.66 -0.12
C LEU A 231 -21.72 7.20 -0.08
N ALA A 232 -22.83 6.90 -0.77
CA ALA A 232 -23.31 5.52 -0.85
C ALA A 232 -22.42 4.67 -1.77
N GLN A 233 -22.01 5.21 -2.92
CA GLN A 233 -21.05 4.54 -3.80
C GLN A 233 -19.67 4.43 -3.13
N ALA A 234 -19.25 5.47 -2.43
CA ALA A 234 -18.00 5.45 -1.68
C ALA A 234 -17.99 4.35 -0.61
N ASP A 235 -19.05 4.26 0.21
CA ASP A 235 -19.19 3.22 1.23
C ASP A 235 -19.22 1.81 0.61
N ALA A 236 -19.96 1.64 -0.47
CA ALA A 236 -20.03 0.36 -1.17
C ALA A 236 -18.66 -0.10 -1.70
N ALA A 237 -17.87 0.82 -2.29
CA ALA A 237 -16.53 0.52 -2.77
C ALA A 237 -15.56 0.27 -1.59
N TYR A 238 -15.64 1.07 -0.54
CA TYR A 238 -14.83 0.92 0.67
C TYR A 238 -15.04 -0.44 1.33
N ARG A 239 -16.30 -0.87 1.52
CA ARG A 239 -16.64 -2.20 2.08
C ARG A 239 -16.10 -3.34 1.22
N LYS A 240 -16.16 -3.23 -0.11
CA LYS A 240 -15.56 -4.22 -1.01
C LYS A 240 -14.04 -4.30 -0.82
N GLY A 241 -13.37 -3.17 -0.66
CA GLY A 241 -11.94 -3.11 -0.39
C GLY A 241 -11.56 -3.79 0.93
N ILE A 242 -12.30 -3.49 2.01
CA ILE A 242 -12.10 -4.13 3.31
C ILE A 242 -12.32 -5.64 3.20
N GLU A 243 -13.43 -6.09 2.64
CA GLU A 243 -13.75 -7.51 2.52
C GLU A 243 -12.68 -8.27 1.73
N ALA A 244 -12.20 -7.69 0.62
CA ALA A 244 -11.13 -8.28 -0.17
C ALA A 244 -9.81 -8.38 0.61
N SER A 245 -9.46 -7.35 1.36
CA SER A 245 -8.27 -7.35 2.23
C SER A 245 -8.35 -8.44 3.30
N TRP A 246 -9.51 -8.60 3.93
CA TRP A 246 -9.72 -9.63 4.96
C TRP A 246 -9.64 -11.06 4.39
N ARG A 247 -10.28 -11.30 3.26
CA ARG A 247 -10.26 -12.61 2.61
C ARG A 247 -8.85 -13.06 2.24
N ARG A 248 -8.01 -12.13 1.78
CA ARG A 248 -6.61 -12.42 1.45
C ARG A 248 -5.82 -12.92 2.66
N GLN A 249 -6.09 -12.38 3.84
CA GLN A 249 -5.39 -12.72 5.07
C GLN A 249 -5.92 -14.01 5.74
N GLY A 250 -6.90 -14.68 5.14
CA GLY A 250 -7.49 -15.90 5.69
C GLY A 250 -8.34 -15.65 6.94
N ALA A 251 -8.71 -14.40 7.20
CA ALA A 251 -9.64 -14.07 8.26
C ALA A 251 -11.02 -14.63 7.89
N ARG A 252 -11.63 -15.41 8.79
CA ARG A 252 -12.95 -16.00 8.54
C ARG A 252 -14.00 -14.90 8.40
N SER A 253 -14.83 -15.02 7.36
CA SER A 253 -15.94 -14.11 7.07
C SER A 253 -16.93 -13.90 8.22
N ASP A 254 -17.00 -14.86 9.12
CA ASP A 254 -17.90 -14.88 10.29
C ASP A 254 -17.56 -13.79 11.32
N ARG A 255 -16.25 -13.49 11.50
CA ARG A 255 -15.82 -12.39 12.39
C ARG A 255 -16.04 -11.01 11.78
N PHE A 256 -15.91 -10.91 10.46
CA PHE A 256 -16.24 -9.69 9.72
C PHE A 256 -17.73 -9.33 9.84
N ALA A 257 -18.61 -10.32 9.67
CA ALA A 257 -20.06 -10.12 9.78
C ALA A 257 -20.50 -9.80 11.22
N ALA A 258 -19.74 -10.19 12.24
CA ALA A 258 -19.98 -9.83 13.63
C ALA A 258 -19.52 -8.41 13.96
N ALA A 259 -18.29 -8.02 13.54
CA ALA A 259 -17.73 -6.69 13.78
C ALA A 259 -18.52 -5.57 13.10
N HIS A 260 -19.15 -5.83 11.96
CA HIS A 260 -19.92 -4.81 11.22
C HIS A 260 -21.41 -4.80 11.51
N ARG A 261 -21.96 -5.73 12.30
CA ARG A 261 -23.34 -5.62 12.75
C ARG A 261 -23.54 -4.54 13.81
N ASP A 262 -22.51 -4.25 14.58
CA ASP A 262 -22.55 -3.21 15.62
C ASP A 262 -22.12 -1.83 15.09
N ASP A 263 -21.42 -1.76 13.94
CA ASP A 263 -20.89 -0.52 13.36
C ASP A 263 -21.89 0.26 12.49
N ASP A 264 -23.05 -0.28 12.14
CA ASP A 264 -24.07 0.45 11.38
C ASP A 264 -24.62 1.66 12.15
N ALA A 265 -24.43 1.69 13.48
CA ALA A 265 -24.73 2.83 14.32
C ALA A 265 -23.55 3.82 14.45
N SER A 266 -22.30 3.33 14.47
CA SER A 266 -21.09 4.17 14.65
C SER A 266 -20.59 4.79 13.35
N ALA A 267 -20.70 4.08 12.22
CA ALA A 267 -20.26 4.59 10.92
C ALA A 267 -21.07 5.81 10.46
N ARG A 268 -22.35 5.90 10.86
CA ARG A 268 -23.17 7.10 10.59
C ARG A 268 -22.66 8.32 11.36
N SER A 269 -21.99 8.16 12.48
CA SER A 269 -21.47 9.28 13.28
C SER A 269 -20.15 9.85 12.76
N VAL A 270 -19.41 9.10 11.95
CA VAL A 270 -18.11 9.54 11.41
C VAL A 270 -18.27 10.28 10.07
N VAL A 271 -19.41 10.10 9.38
CA VAL A 271 -19.66 10.68 8.06
C VAL A 271 -20.54 11.93 8.12
N GLU A 272 -21.16 12.25 9.25
CA GLU A 272 -21.88 13.52 9.40
C GLU A 272 -20.86 14.64 9.65
N PRO A 273 -20.85 15.71 8.81
CA PRO A 273 -20.09 16.91 9.12
C PRO A 273 -20.65 17.52 10.40
N ALA A 274 -19.77 17.81 11.36
CA ALA A 274 -20.15 18.49 12.59
C ALA A 274 -21.02 19.72 12.28
N PRO A 275 -22.14 19.96 13.02
CA PRO A 275 -22.99 21.11 12.79
C PRO A 275 -22.16 22.39 12.95
N HIS A 276 -22.25 23.26 11.98
CA HIS A 276 -21.64 24.60 12.00
C HIS A 276 -22.12 25.36 13.23
N GLY A 277 -21.28 25.51 14.24
CA GLY A 277 -21.65 26.32 15.40
C GLY A 277 -20.81 26.14 16.66
N VAL A 278 -19.57 25.68 16.60
CA VAL A 278 -18.66 25.76 17.74
C VAL A 278 -17.53 26.74 17.42
N SER A 279 -17.59 27.93 18.03
CA SER A 279 -16.52 28.91 18.03
C SER A 279 -15.21 28.30 18.54
N ARG A 280 -14.16 28.35 17.73
CA ARG A 280 -12.80 27.96 18.10
C ARG A 280 -12.33 28.79 19.31
N PRO A 281 -11.77 28.22 20.35
CA PRO A 281 -10.99 28.98 21.33
C PRO A 281 -9.74 29.54 20.64
N GLY A 282 -9.39 30.78 21.02
CA GLY A 282 -8.40 31.61 20.34
C GLY A 282 -7.05 30.94 20.16
N SER A 283 -6.50 31.18 18.98
CA SER A 283 -5.12 30.87 18.62
C SER A 283 -4.16 31.65 19.51
N SER A 284 -3.52 30.99 20.47
CA SER A 284 -2.30 31.50 21.08
C SER A 284 -1.18 31.39 20.03
N GLY A 285 -0.65 32.55 19.63
CA GLY A 285 0.39 32.66 18.62
C GLY A 285 1.66 31.87 18.99
N VAL A 286 2.09 31.05 18.09
CA VAL A 286 3.41 30.44 18.13
C VAL A 286 4.38 31.45 17.55
N ASP A 287 5.38 31.85 18.35
CA ASP A 287 6.46 32.76 17.99
C ASP A 287 7.29 32.16 16.82
N PRO A 288 7.42 32.88 15.68
CA PRO A 288 8.15 32.38 14.51
C PRO A 288 9.66 32.24 14.70
N GLN A 289 10.22 32.59 15.88
CA GLN A 289 11.65 32.59 16.11
C GLN A 289 12.21 31.29 16.67
N LEU A 290 11.41 30.25 16.88
CA LEU A 290 11.85 28.95 17.45
C LEU A 290 12.07 27.81 16.43
N LEU A 291 12.25 28.12 15.15
CA LEU A 291 12.67 27.10 14.19
C LEU A 291 14.20 26.95 14.22
N PRO A 292 14.74 25.77 14.42
CA PRO A 292 16.19 25.52 14.39
C PRO A 292 16.75 25.78 12.99
N ARG A 293 17.79 26.58 12.93
CA ARG A 293 18.55 26.89 11.69
C ARG A 293 19.26 25.64 11.21
N HIS A 294 19.04 25.28 9.96
CA HIS A 294 19.76 24.21 9.26
C HIS A 294 21.26 24.42 9.33
N HIS A 295 21.99 23.41 9.82
CA HIS A 295 23.45 23.36 9.76
C HIS A 295 23.89 23.10 8.32
N ALA A 296 24.94 23.83 7.95
CA ALA A 296 25.61 23.74 6.66
C ALA A 296 26.24 22.34 6.43
N PRO A 297 26.43 21.91 5.17
CA PRO A 297 27.01 20.61 4.86
C PRO A 297 28.48 20.52 5.29
N LEU A 298 28.82 19.41 5.93
CA LEU A 298 30.21 19.05 6.29
C LEU A 298 31.03 18.84 5.01
N ALA A 299 32.09 19.62 4.86
CA ALA A 299 33.10 19.43 3.83
C ALA A 299 33.91 18.15 4.11
N LEU A 300 33.95 17.24 3.13
CA LEU A 300 34.85 16.10 3.15
C LEU A 300 36.31 16.54 2.92
N PRO A 301 37.29 16.00 3.62
CA PRO A 301 38.69 16.30 3.35
C PRO A 301 39.15 15.66 2.05
N ARG A 302 39.82 16.44 1.20
CA ARG A 302 40.57 15.98 0.03
C ARG A 302 41.88 15.35 0.47
N THR A 303 42.05 14.09 0.15
CA THR A 303 43.38 13.51 -0.15
C THR A 303 43.22 12.49 -1.25
#